data_dc210bff2b0267dd5501b52b7784f76e
#
_entry.id   dc210bff2b0267dd5501b52b7784f76e
#
_cell.length_a   1.000
_cell.length_b   1.000
_cell.length_c   1.000
_cell.angle_alpha   90.00
_cell.angle_beta   90.00
_cell.angle_gamma   90.00
#
_symmetry.space_group_name_H-M   'P 1'
#
loop_
_entity.id
_entity.type
_entity.pdbx_description
1 polymer ?
#
loop_
_entity_poly.entity_id
_entity_poly.type
_entity_poly.pdbx_seq_one_letter_code
_entity_poly.pdbx_strand_id
1 'polypeptide(L)'
;MKYTSIAVLLLILTLLCTAAFAEDTGFEICYEDFMESADVNGKPEVLYTARTITSLTMRSRPDKKSEGLGTLSERATVQIFGYDQEWLFCWHDTAGVYYIARRNVDTIEPVSSSVPPYGVVKNRFVAYLANDTALRASPSENAEAIEYYPAGTRVSCWMIQDGWAFVPYNRLVGYLYVGDLVDLTPVAPDVHDARSGDIIAAFTTFYSTKTTELNIGRMENLRVGCDYIAKAYQPGEEFDFNKTAGPYRRSRGYMPSPVLIDGGTVAGYGGGTCQVSTTLYNALLQLPDGITIL
;
A
#
# COMPACT_ATOMS: atom_id res chain seq x y z
N MET A 1 18.86 -34.28 0.83
CA MET A 1 17.69 -34.65 1.63
C MET A 1 17.69 -33.88 2.95
N LYS A 2 17.57 -32.56 2.96
CA LYS A 2 17.45 -31.73 4.20
C LYS A 2 16.57 -30.50 4.04
N TYR A 3 15.79 -30.39 2.96
CA TYR A 3 14.93 -29.22 2.70
C TYR A 3 13.42 -29.46 2.84
N THR A 4 12.99 -30.69 3.15
CA THR A 4 11.57 -31.05 3.30
C THR A 4 10.99 -30.79 4.68
N SER A 5 11.82 -30.58 5.72
CA SER A 5 11.31 -30.39 7.08
C SER A 5 10.96 -28.95 7.44
N ILE A 6 11.55 -27.95 6.77
CA ILE A 6 11.29 -26.53 7.05
C ILE A 6 10.00 -26.07 6.37
N ALA A 7 9.74 -26.55 5.15
CA ALA A 7 8.49 -26.22 4.44
C ALA A 7 7.23 -26.76 5.12
N VAL A 8 7.33 -27.94 5.78
CA VAL A 8 6.21 -28.55 6.52
C VAL A 8 5.95 -27.82 7.85
N LEU A 9 6.97 -27.24 8.48
CA LEU A 9 6.80 -26.49 9.73
C LEU A 9 6.17 -25.12 9.49
N LEU A 10 6.52 -24.43 8.39
CA LEU A 10 5.86 -23.18 7.99
C LEU A 10 4.39 -23.41 7.61
N LEU A 11 4.06 -24.51 6.92
CA LEU A 11 2.68 -24.81 6.53
C LEU A 11 1.79 -25.17 7.75
N ILE A 12 2.35 -25.72 8.81
CA ILE A 12 1.62 -26.06 10.03
C ILE A 12 1.40 -24.83 10.93
N LEU A 13 2.30 -23.85 10.92
CA LEU A 13 2.10 -22.59 11.64
C LEU A 13 1.03 -21.71 10.99
N THR A 14 0.95 -21.67 9.67
CA THR A 14 -0.10 -20.92 8.95
C THR A 14 -1.49 -21.52 9.14
N LEU A 15 -1.61 -22.84 9.31
CA LEU A 15 -2.91 -23.51 9.53
C LEU A 15 -3.48 -23.30 10.94
N LEU A 16 -2.67 -22.94 11.92
CA LEU A 16 -3.12 -22.72 13.30
C LEU A 16 -3.65 -21.28 13.55
N CYS A 17 -3.31 -20.34 12.66
CA CYS A 17 -3.78 -18.94 12.76
C CYS A 17 -5.20 -18.73 12.19
N THR A 18 -5.68 -19.61 11.30
CA THR A 18 -6.96 -19.44 10.60
C THR A 18 -8.21 -19.77 11.45
N ALA A 19 -8.05 -20.30 12.66
CA ALA A 19 -9.20 -20.74 13.48
C ALA A 19 -9.77 -19.71 14.46
N ALA A 20 -9.19 -18.51 14.57
CA ALA A 20 -9.54 -17.57 15.65
C ALA A 20 -10.19 -16.25 15.22
N PHE A 21 -10.18 -15.88 13.91
CA PHE A 21 -10.60 -14.53 13.48
C PHE A 21 -11.47 -14.54 12.22
N ALA A 22 -12.58 -15.25 12.24
CA ALA A 22 -13.62 -15.09 11.25
C ALA A 22 -14.74 -14.24 11.84
N GLU A 23 -14.71 -12.92 11.65
CA GLU A 23 -15.87 -12.05 11.50
C GLU A 23 -15.41 -10.62 11.13
N ASP A 24 -15.55 -10.34 9.84
CA ASP A 24 -15.97 -9.07 9.23
C ASP A 24 -15.17 -7.79 9.56
N THR A 25 -13.89 -7.75 9.17
CA THR A 25 -13.22 -6.48 8.86
C THR A 25 -12.22 -6.70 7.71
N GLY A 26 -12.44 -6.06 6.57
CA GLY A 26 -11.65 -6.20 5.34
C GLY A 26 -10.21 -5.69 5.42
N PHE A 27 -9.51 -5.87 6.54
CA PHE A 27 -8.11 -5.53 6.75
C PHE A 27 -7.52 -6.36 7.90
N GLU A 28 -7.38 -7.67 7.74
CA GLU A 28 -6.49 -8.45 8.59
C GLU A 28 -5.06 -8.29 8.10
N ILE A 29 -4.34 -7.32 8.66
CA ILE A 29 -2.89 -7.38 8.71
C ILE A 29 -2.58 -8.42 9.78
N CYS A 30 -1.98 -9.54 9.39
CA CYS A 30 -1.64 -10.58 10.34
C CYS A 30 -0.65 -10.02 11.36
N TYR A 31 -0.98 -10.13 12.64
CA TYR A 31 -0.11 -9.70 13.75
C TYR A 31 1.30 -10.30 13.64
N GLU A 32 1.41 -11.54 13.15
CA GLU A 32 2.67 -12.24 12.94
C GLU A 32 3.59 -11.52 11.94
N ASP A 33 3.05 -10.86 10.90
CA ASP A 33 3.87 -10.12 9.94
C ASP A 33 4.65 -8.96 10.59
N PHE A 34 4.12 -8.39 11.68
CA PHE A 34 4.81 -7.35 12.45
C PHE A 34 5.72 -7.92 13.54
N MET A 35 5.49 -9.15 13.98
CA MET A 35 6.30 -9.80 15.01
C MET A 35 7.54 -10.50 14.46
N GLU A 36 7.64 -10.72 13.15
CA GLU A 36 8.87 -11.23 12.51
C GLU A 36 10.08 -10.31 12.74
N SER A 37 9.84 -9.01 12.98
CA SER A 37 10.87 -8.02 13.29
C SER A 37 11.11 -7.81 14.80
N ALA A 38 10.53 -8.65 15.67
CA ALA A 38 10.70 -8.51 17.11
C ALA A 38 12.16 -8.77 17.53
N ASP A 39 12.65 -7.99 18.49
CA ASP A 39 13.96 -8.22 19.09
C ASP A 39 13.99 -9.55 19.91
N VAL A 40 15.19 -9.90 20.42
CA VAL A 40 15.39 -11.12 21.24
C VAL A 40 14.56 -11.17 22.52
N ASN A 41 13.95 -10.06 22.94
CA ASN A 41 13.08 -9.94 24.11
C ASN A 41 11.59 -9.98 23.72
N GLY A 42 11.25 -10.20 22.43
CA GLY A 42 9.87 -10.19 21.94
C GLY A 42 9.27 -8.78 21.81
N LYS A 43 10.08 -7.71 21.88
CA LYS A 43 9.64 -6.35 21.64
C LYS A 43 9.56 -6.11 20.13
N PRO A 44 8.39 -5.74 19.59
CA PRO A 44 8.25 -5.43 18.17
C PRO A 44 9.05 -4.18 17.79
N GLU A 45 9.47 -4.10 16.53
CA GLU A 45 10.06 -2.89 15.99
C GLU A 45 9.04 -1.75 15.98
N VAL A 46 9.35 -0.66 16.67
CA VAL A 46 8.49 0.52 16.71
C VAL A 46 8.68 1.34 15.44
N LEU A 47 7.62 1.51 14.67
CA LEU A 47 7.65 2.21 13.39
C LEU A 47 7.18 3.67 13.52
N TYR A 48 6.21 3.94 14.41
CA TYR A 48 5.63 5.27 14.55
C TYR A 48 5.45 5.63 16.02
N THR A 49 5.33 6.95 16.25
CA THR A 49 4.87 7.52 17.51
C THR A 49 3.70 8.44 17.30
N ALA A 50 2.86 8.59 18.34
CA ALA A 50 1.77 9.56 18.38
C ALA A 50 1.50 9.97 19.82
N ARG A 51 0.63 10.97 20.04
CA ARG A 51 0.16 11.34 21.37
C ARG A 51 -1.34 11.13 21.47
N THR A 52 -1.77 10.63 22.62
CA THR A 52 -3.18 10.52 22.93
C THR A 52 -3.83 11.89 23.05
N ILE A 53 -5.01 12.08 22.47
CA ILE A 53 -5.80 13.32 22.55
C ILE A 53 -6.80 13.32 23.72
N THR A 54 -6.94 12.19 24.40
CA THR A 54 -7.79 12.00 25.56
C THR A 54 -7.27 10.86 26.41
N SER A 55 -7.71 10.76 27.65
CA SER A 55 -7.49 9.57 28.47
C SER A 55 -8.26 8.38 27.89
N LEU A 56 -7.62 7.21 27.76
CA LEU A 56 -8.20 6.04 27.11
C LEU A 56 -7.70 4.72 27.71
N THR A 57 -8.47 3.66 27.49
CA THR A 57 -8.11 2.31 27.93
C THR A 57 -7.28 1.59 26.87
N MET A 58 -6.13 1.02 27.28
CA MET A 58 -5.37 0.04 26.48
C MET A 58 -6.18 -1.26 26.38
N ARG A 59 -6.33 -1.80 25.19
CA ARG A 59 -7.12 -3.01 24.94
C ARG A 59 -6.25 -4.21 24.64
N SER A 60 -6.67 -5.40 25.06
CA SER A 60 -5.96 -6.67 24.80
C SER A 60 -6.12 -7.17 23.36
N ARG A 61 -7.09 -6.66 22.61
CA ARG A 61 -7.37 -6.94 21.18
C ARG A 61 -7.95 -5.70 20.51
N PRO A 62 -7.91 -5.60 19.16
CA PRO A 62 -8.49 -4.49 18.41
C PRO A 62 -10.03 -4.52 18.43
N ASP A 63 -10.60 -4.53 19.62
CA ASP A 63 -12.05 -4.56 19.88
C ASP A 63 -12.36 -3.71 21.11
N LYS A 64 -13.37 -2.86 21.02
CA LYS A 64 -13.85 -1.98 22.10
C LYS A 64 -14.34 -2.74 23.34
N LYS A 65 -14.76 -3.99 23.16
CA LYS A 65 -15.28 -4.86 24.23
C LYS A 65 -14.20 -5.77 24.83
N SER A 66 -12.98 -5.78 24.26
CA SER A 66 -11.91 -6.59 24.79
C SER A 66 -11.44 -6.11 26.18
N GLU A 67 -10.69 -6.96 26.87
CA GLU A 67 -10.17 -6.67 28.20
C GLU A 67 -9.34 -5.38 28.23
N GLY A 68 -9.50 -4.60 29.29
CA GLY A 68 -8.70 -3.40 29.54
C GLY A 68 -7.41 -3.77 30.29
N LEU A 69 -6.26 -3.46 29.67
CA LEU A 69 -4.93 -3.73 30.24
C LEU A 69 -4.41 -2.58 31.13
N GLY A 70 -5.13 -1.46 31.14
CA GLY A 70 -4.73 -0.24 31.84
C GLY A 70 -5.25 1.01 31.17
N THR A 71 -4.86 2.17 31.66
CA THR A 71 -5.30 3.47 31.15
C THR A 71 -4.11 4.32 30.77
N LEU A 72 -4.14 4.95 29.60
CA LEU A 72 -3.25 6.01 29.18
C LEU A 72 -3.88 7.37 29.51
N SER A 73 -3.07 8.30 30.03
CA SER A 73 -3.50 9.69 30.22
C SER A 73 -3.56 10.42 28.89
N GLU A 74 -4.23 11.56 28.86
CA GLU A 74 -4.13 12.52 27.76
C GLU A 74 -2.67 12.95 27.55
N ARG A 75 -2.26 13.12 26.26
CA ARG A 75 -0.91 13.46 25.82
C ARG A 75 0.17 12.41 26.13
N ALA A 76 -0.21 11.20 26.52
CA ALA A 76 0.72 10.10 26.62
C ALA A 76 1.31 9.76 25.25
N THR A 77 2.62 9.57 25.17
CA THR A 77 3.27 9.07 23.95
C THR A 77 3.00 7.57 23.81
N VAL A 78 2.56 7.15 22.63
CA VAL A 78 2.35 5.75 22.27
C VAL A 78 3.39 5.32 21.25
N GLN A 79 3.89 4.09 21.39
CA GLN A 79 4.82 3.44 20.47
C GLN A 79 4.02 2.46 19.60
N ILE A 80 4.02 2.70 18.28
CA ILE A 80 3.18 1.98 17.33
C ILE A 80 4.09 1.11 16.46
N PHE A 81 3.84 -0.19 16.40
CA PHE A 81 4.56 -1.12 15.54
C PHE A 81 3.73 -1.62 14.35
N GLY A 82 2.40 -1.38 14.36
CA GLY A 82 1.50 -1.74 13.28
C GLY A 82 0.16 -1.05 13.42
N TYR A 83 -0.69 -1.21 12.43
CA TYR A 83 -2.03 -0.60 12.44
C TYR A 83 -2.93 -1.26 11.40
N ASP A 84 -4.23 -1.14 11.63
CA ASP A 84 -5.27 -1.36 10.63
C ASP A 84 -6.07 -0.08 10.36
N GLN A 85 -7.25 -0.19 9.76
CA GLN A 85 -8.08 0.99 9.44
C GLN A 85 -8.56 1.75 10.68
N GLU A 86 -8.85 1.03 11.76
CA GLU A 86 -9.45 1.60 12.97
C GLU A 86 -8.52 1.58 14.18
N TRP A 87 -7.56 0.65 14.23
CA TRP A 87 -6.76 0.36 15.41
C TRP A 87 -5.27 0.56 15.16
N LEU A 88 -4.58 1.00 16.22
CA LEU A 88 -3.13 1.05 16.30
C LEU A 88 -2.66 -0.11 17.20
N PHE A 89 -1.65 -0.82 16.75
CA PHE A 89 -0.98 -1.90 17.47
C PHE A 89 0.22 -1.30 18.19
N CYS A 90 0.17 -1.28 19.50
CA CYS A 90 1.08 -0.50 20.32
C CYS A 90 1.86 -1.38 21.27
N TRP A 91 3.04 -0.90 21.66
CA TRP A 91 3.90 -1.52 22.66
C TRP A 91 4.03 -0.63 23.91
N HIS A 92 4.04 -1.28 25.07
CA HIS A 92 4.35 -0.63 26.34
C HIS A 92 5.22 -1.57 27.18
N ASP A 93 6.30 -1.05 27.76
CA ASP A 93 7.32 -1.86 28.43
C ASP A 93 6.78 -2.71 29.61
N THR A 94 5.69 -2.30 30.24
CA THR A 94 5.07 -3.05 31.35
C THR A 94 3.81 -3.80 30.96
N ALA A 95 3.03 -3.31 29.98
CA ALA A 95 1.78 -3.92 29.55
C ALA A 95 1.97 -4.86 28.34
N GLY A 96 3.14 -4.83 27.71
CA GLY A 96 3.38 -5.55 26.45
C GLY A 96 2.60 -4.95 25.29
N VAL A 97 2.07 -5.82 24.42
CA VAL A 97 1.25 -5.43 23.28
C VAL A 97 -0.14 -5.00 23.75
N TYR A 98 -0.61 -3.87 23.20
CA TYR A 98 -1.95 -3.36 23.43
C TYR A 98 -2.48 -2.64 22.19
N TYR A 99 -3.79 -2.40 22.16
CA TYR A 99 -4.49 -1.81 21.04
C TYR A 99 -5.25 -0.55 21.47
N ILE A 100 -5.22 0.48 20.63
CA ILE A 100 -6.01 1.71 20.80
C ILE A 100 -6.64 2.12 19.48
N ALA A 101 -7.82 2.74 19.56
CA ALA A 101 -8.47 3.23 18.34
C ALA A 101 -7.69 4.43 17.74
N ARG A 102 -7.44 4.42 16.42
CA ARG A 102 -6.72 5.46 15.68
C ARG A 102 -7.25 6.87 15.96
N ARG A 103 -8.54 7.03 16.10
CA ARG A 103 -9.20 8.32 16.35
C ARG A 103 -8.82 8.97 17.70
N ASN A 104 -8.16 8.24 18.60
CA ASN A 104 -7.81 8.71 19.96
C ASN A 104 -6.37 9.26 20.04
N VAL A 105 -5.69 9.38 18.91
CA VAL A 105 -4.36 9.99 18.84
C VAL A 105 -4.34 11.12 17.82
N ASP A 106 -3.36 12.01 17.99
CA ASP A 106 -3.07 13.11 17.06
C ASP A 106 -2.32 12.64 15.79
N THR A 107 -1.41 13.45 15.28
CA THR A 107 -0.55 13.13 14.15
C THR A 107 0.33 11.94 14.48
N ILE A 108 0.36 10.96 13.58
CA ILE A 108 1.25 9.80 13.67
C ILE A 108 2.51 10.11 12.87
N GLU A 109 3.66 10.10 13.57
CA GLU A 109 4.96 10.42 13.00
C GLU A 109 5.82 9.15 12.91
N PRO A 110 6.56 8.93 11.81
CA PRO A 110 7.55 7.86 11.74
C PRO A 110 8.69 8.10 12.73
N VAL A 111 9.25 7.03 13.31
CA VAL A 111 10.36 7.12 14.27
C VAL A 111 11.69 7.44 13.62
N SER A 112 11.82 7.19 12.31
CA SER A 112 13.02 7.48 11.53
C SER A 112 12.66 7.81 10.07
N SER A 113 13.61 8.36 9.33
CA SER A 113 13.46 8.64 7.89
C SER A 113 13.36 7.38 7.03
N SER A 114 13.75 6.22 7.56
CA SER A 114 13.64 4.92 6.88
C SER A 114 12.23 4.33 6.95
N VAL A 115 11.39 4.84 7.83
CA VAL A 115 10.00 4.39 7.94
C VAL A 115 9.10 5.21 7.01
N PRO A 116 8.33 4.58 6.12
CA PRO A 116 7.37 5.29 5.28
C PRO A 116 6.37 6.11 6.11
N PRO A 117 5.85 7.22 5.58
CA PRO A 117 4.78 7.98 6.24
C PRO A 117 3.59 7.10 6.61
N TYR A 118 2.96 7.35 7.74
CA TYR A 118 1.77 6.62 8.16
C TYR A 118 0.69 6.61 7.07
N GLY A 119 0.11 5.45 6.81
CA GLY A 119 -0.88 5.24 5.74
C GLY A 119 -0.29 4.92 4.37
N VAL A 120 1.03 4.90 4.22
CA VAL A 120 1.69 4.41 3.01
C VAL A 120 1.86 2.90 3.09
N VAL A 121 1.21 2.19 2.18
CA VAL A 121 1.34 0.74 2.05
C VAL A 121 2.52 0.42 1.12
N LYS A 122 3.48 -0.38 1.59
CA LYS A 122 4.59 -0.87 0.76
C LYS A 122 4.13 -2.09 -0.03
N ASN A 123 4.02 -1.97 -1.35
CA ASN A 123 3.73 -3.11 -2.20
C ASN A 123 4.95 -4.02 -2.32
N ARG A 124 4.75 -5.31 -2.16
CA ARG A 124 5.80 -6.34 -2.15
C ARG A 124 5.88 -7.13 -3.46
N PHE A 125 4.84 -7.06 -4.29
CA PHE A 125 4.76 -7.81 -5.53
C PHE A 125 4.13 -6.99 -6.65
N VAL A 126 4.51 -7.32 -7.87
CA VAL A 126 3.86 -6.87 -9.11
C VAL A 126 3.50 -8.10 -9.93
N ALA A 127 2.34 -8.12 -10.53
CA ALA A 127 1.89 -9.21 -11.40
C ALA A 127 1.04 -8.68 -12.56
N TYR A 128 0.71 -9.56 -13.49
CA TYR A 128 -0.29 -9.30 -14.53
C TYR A 128 -1.46 -10.24 -14.36
N LEU A 129 -2.66 -9.80 -14.74
CA LEU A 129 -3.84 -10.67 -14.80
C LEU A 129 -3.74 -11.59 -16.01
N ALA A 130 -3.86 -12.90 -15.79
CA ALA A 130 -3.87 -13.90 -16.85
C ALA A 130 -5.18 -13.86 -17.66
N ASN A 131 -6.29 -13.52 -17.00
CA ASN A 131 -7.64 -13.52 -17.53
C ASN A 131 -8.38 -12.25 -17.09
N ASP A 132 -9.56 -12.01 -17.69
CA ASP A 132 -10.50 -11.02 -17.17
C ASP A 132 -10.92 -11.43 -15.74
N THR A 133 -10.63 -10.59 -14.76
CA THR A 133 -10.72 -10.96 -13.34
C THR A 133 -11.48 -9.91 -12.55
N ALA A 134 -12.26 -10.36 -11.58
CA ALA A 134 -12.95 -9.50 -10.61
C ALA A 134 -12.04 -9.18 -9.43
N LEU A 135 -11.87 -7.89 -9.12
CA LEU A 135 -11.39 -7.44 -7.81
C LEU A 135 -12.52 -7.60 -6.80
N ARG A 136 -12.30 -8.31 -5.72
CA ARG A 136 -13.35 -8.68 -4.76
C ARG A 136 -13.23 -7.90 -3.45
N ALA A 137 -14.36 -7.80 -2.75
CA ALA A 137 -14.46 -7.08 -1.48
C ALA A 137 -13.89 -7.87 -0.28
N SER A 138 -13.73 -9.20 -0.42
CA SER A 138 -13.10 -10.06 0.59
C SER A 138 -12.40 -11.23 -0.09
N PRO A 139 -11.47 -11.95 0.59
CA PRO A 139 -10.70 -13.05 0.01
C PRO A 139 -11.57 -14.33 -0.12
N SER A 140 -12.56 -14.28 -0.98
CA SER A 140 -13.49 -15.37 -1.25
C SER A 140 -13.99 -15.31 -2.69
N GLU A 141 -14.11 -16.45 -3.35
CA GLU A 141 -14.69 -16.55 -4.70
C GLU A 141 -16.16 -16.10 -4.77
N ASN A 142 -16.87 -16.19 -3.66
CA ASN A 142 -18.27 -15.77 -3.55
C ASN A 142 -18.43 -14.31 -3.08
N ALA A 143 -17.34 -13.61 -2.80
CA ALA A 143 -17.39 -12.21 -2.38
C ALA A 143 -17.89 -11.31 -3.52
N GLU A 144 -18.49 -10.19 -3.14
CA GLU A 144 -18.90 -9.14 -4.07
C GLU A 144 -17.74 -8.68 -4.95
N ALA A 145 -17.97 -8.55 -6.25
CA ALA A 145 -17.01 -7.93 -7.16
C ALA A 145 -17.09 -6.41 -7.05
N ILE A 146 -15.98 -5.79 -6.63
CA ILE A 146 -15.86 -4.33 -6.56
C ILE A 146 -15.70 -3.74 -7.97
N GLU A 147 -14.87 -4.40 -8.81
CA GLU A 147 -14.52 -3.95 -10.15
C GLU A 147 -14.07 -5.15 -11.00
N TYR A 148 -14.04 -4.96 -12.33
CA TYR A 148 -13.55 -5.96 -13.28
C TYR A 148 -12.40 -5.41 -14.10
N TYR A 149 -11.33 -6.17 -14.20
CA TYR A 149 -10.15 -5.81 -14.98
C TYR A 149 -9.88 -6.83 -16.09
N PRO A 150 -9.49 -6.37 -17.30
CA PRO A 150 -9.16 -7.26 -18.39
C PRO A 150 -7.83 -7.97 -18.16
N ALA A 151 -7.64 -9.09 -18.85
CA ALA A 151 -6.37 -9.79 -18.96
C ALA A 151 -5.25 -8.84 -19.37
N GLY A 152 -4.03 -9.07 -18.86
CA GLY A 152 -2.88 -8.20 -19.08
C GLY A 152 -2.85 -6.94 -18.23
N THR A 153 -3.86 -6.68 -17.38
CA THR A 153 -3.79 -5.58 -16.41
C THR A 153 -2.67 -5.83 -15.43
N ARG A 154 -1.77 -4.84 -15.27
CA ARG A 154 -0.70 -4.88 -14.28
C ARG A 154 -1.24 -4.44 -12.93
N VAL A 155 -0.92 -5.19 -11.88
CA VAL A 155 -1.34 -4.91 -10.51
C VAL A 155 -0.15 -4.95 -9.56
N SER A 156 -0.17 -4.12 -8.53
CA SER A 156 0.75 -4.21 -7.40
C SER A 156 -0.04 -4.68 -6.18
N CYS A 157 0.55 -5.58 -5.40
CA CYS A 157 -0.04 -6.06 -4.16
C CYS A 157 0.98 -6.02 -3.02
N TRP A 158 0.50 -5.79 -1.83
CA TRP A 158 1.34 -5.63 -0.65
C TRP A 158 1.48 -6.92 0.15
N MET A 159 0.54 -7.85 0.00
CA MET A 159 0.54 -9.15 0.68
C MET A 159 -0.09 -10.21 -0.20
N ILE A 160 0.35 -11.44 -0.02
CA ILE A 160 -0.28 -12.65 -0.55
C ILE A 160 -0.49 -13.59 0.61
N GLN A 161 -1.75 -13.94 0.87
CA GLN A 161 -2.12 -14.83 1.97
C GLN A 161 -3.27 -15.75 1.53
N ASP A 162 -3.22 -17.02 1.93
CA ASP A 162 -4.27 -18.03 1.69
C ASP A 162 -4.79 -18.10 0.24
N GLY A 163 -3.90 -17.86 -0.73
CA GLY A 163 -4.23 -17.88 -2.16
C GLY A 163 -4.83 -16.57 -2.70
N TRP A 164 -4.84 -15.50 -1.90
CA TRP A 164 -5.33 -14.18 -2.28
C TRP A 164 -4.24 -13.13 -2.24
N ALA A 165 -4.22 -12.26 -3.26
CA ALA A 165 -3.38 -11.09 -3.32
C ALA A 165 -4.18 -9.85 -2.87
N PHE A 166 -3.60 -9.09 -1.96
CA PHE A 166 -4.18 -7.89 -1.36
C PHE A 166 -3.74 -6.67 -2.16
N VAL A 167 -4.67 -6.03 -2.82
CA VAL A 167 -4.43 -4.92 -3.75
C VAL A 167 -4.96 -3.62 -3.17
N PRO A 168 -4.15 -2.56 -3.01
CA PRO A 168 -4.65 -1.25 -2.62
C PRO A 168 -5.64 -0.70 -3.66
N TYR A 169 -6.85 -0.36 -3.22
CA TYR A 169 -7.91 0.16 -4.08
C TYR A 169 -8.73 1.23 -3.35
N ASN A 170 -8.76 2.46 -3.88
CA ASN A 170 -9.55 3.58 -3.37
C ASN A 170 -9.51 3.77 -1.84
N ARG A 171 -8.32 3.68 -1.23
CA ARG A 171 -8.09 3.69 0.23
C ARG A 171 -8.67 2.46 0.98
N LEU A 172 -9.07 1.45 0.24
CA LEU A 172 -9.53 0.15 0.74
C LEU A 172 -8.59 -0.92 0.22
N VAL A 173 -8.89 -2.15 0.57
CA VAL A 173 -8.22 -3.33 0.02
C VAL A 173 -9.21 -4.06 -0.88
N GLY A 174 -8.75 -4.40 -2.07
CA GLY A 174 -9.39 -5.37 -2.92
C GLY A 174 -8.59 -6.67 -2.96
N TYR A 175 -9.23 -7.75 -3.34
CA TYR A 175 -8.66 -9.09 -3.33
C TYR A 175 -8.71 -9.70 -4.71
N LEU A 176 -7.56 -10.23 -5.17
CA LEU A 176 -7.43 -10.99 -6.40
C LEU A 176 -7.00 -12.42 -6.07
N TYR A 177 -7.60 -13.41 -6.74
CA TYR A 177 -7.15 -14.79 -6.58
C TYR A 177 -5.77 -14.97 -7.23
N VAL A 178 -4.82 -15.56 -6.50
CA VAL A 178 -3.42 -15.72 -6.96
C VAL A 178 -3.33 -16.59 -8.22
N GLY A 179 -4.25 -17.52 -8.39
CA GLY A 179 -4.33 -18.34 -9.61
C GLY A 179 -4.63 -17.56 -10.90
N ASP A 180 -5.14 -16.34 -10.79
CA ASP A 180 -5.37 -15.43 -11.91
C ASP A 180 -4.17 -14.53 -12.21
N LEU A 181 -3.08 -14.61 -11.41
CA LEU A 181 -1.89 -13.80 -11.56
C LEU A 181 -0.78 -14.55 -12.31
N VAL A 182 -0.11 -13.87 -13.22
CA VAL A 182 1.08 -14.34 -13.93
C VAL A 182 2.22 -13.34 -13.77
N ASP A 183 3.46 -13.81 -14.02
CA ASP A 183 4.68 -13.01 -13.92
C ASP A 183 4.83 -12.29 -12.57
N LEU A 184 4.47 -13.00 -11.48
CA LEU A 184 4.59 -12.47 -10.12
C LEU A 184 6.06 -12.14 -9.82
N THR A 185 6.35 -10.85 -9.73
CA THR A 185 7.69 -10.31 -9.52
C THR A 185 7.77 -9.65 -8.16
N PRO A 186 8.75 -10.01 -7.30
CA PRO A 186 8.93 -9.36 -6.01
C PRO A 186 9.42 -7.91 -6.19
N VAL A 187 9.02 -7.04 -5.27
CA VAL A 187 9.59 -5.71 -5.05
C VAL A 187 10.67 -5.86 -3.98
N ALA A 188 11.85 -5.28 -4.19
CA ALA A 188 12.93 -5.36 -3.21
C ALA A 188 12.46 -4.81 -1.85
N PRO A 189 12.75 -5.48 -0.74
CA PRO A 189 12.32 -5.06 0.59
C PRO A 189 12.98 -3.74 1.01
N ASP A 190 14.20 -3.50 0.57
CA ASP A 190 14.97 -2.30 0.85
C ASP A 190 15.74 -1.84 -0.40
N VAL A 191 15.96 -0.53 -0.53
CA VAL A 191 16.76 0.06 -1.63
C VAL A 191 18.23 -0.36 -1.55
N HIS A 192 18.75 -0.62 -0.35
CA HIS A 192 20.15 -1.01 -0.12
C HIS A 192 20.40 -2.47 -0.51
N ASP A 193 19.38 -3.33 -0.45
CA ASP A 193 19.45 -4.74 -0.84
C ASP A 193 19.13 -4.95 -2.33
N ALA A 194 18.62 -3.91 -3.00
CA ALA A 194 18.23 -3.97 -4.40
C ALA A 194 19.43 -4.12 -5.34
N ARG A 195 19.26 -4.94 -6.38
CA ARG A 195 20.23 -5.14 -7.46
C ARG A 195 19.79 -4.39 -8.71
N SER A 196 20.73 -4.16 -9.60
CA SER A 196 20.39 -3.56 -10.89
C SER A 196 19.34 -4.39 -11.64
N GLY A 197 18.23 -3.76 -11.97
CA GLY A 197 17.08 -4.39 -12.61
C GLY A 197 15.93 -4.78 -11.66
N ASP A 198 16.14 -4.74 -10.37
CA ASP A 198 15.08 -5.00 -9.40
C ASP A 198 14.04 -3.87 -9.38
N ILE A 199 12.78 -4.24 -9.10
CA ILE A 199 11.72 -3.28 -8.80
C ILE A 199 11.89 -2.87 -7.34
N ILE A 200 12.12 -1.57 -7.08
CA ILE A 200 12.33 -1.06 -5.72
C ILE A 200 11.06 -0.45 -5.10
N ALA A 201 10.09 -0.06 -5.92
CA ALA A 201 8.77 0.37 -5.48
C ALA A 201 7.74 0.12 -6.58
N ALA A 202 6.51 -0.14 -6.20
CA ALA A 202 5.41 -0.32 -7.13
C ALA A 202 4.11 0.23 -6.57
N PHE A 203 3.33 0.89 -7.41
CA PHE A 203 1.98 1.34 -7.08
C PHE A 203 1.12 1.29 -8.32
N THR A 204 -0.13 0.86 -8.19
CA THR A 204 -1.07 0.77 -9.30
C THR A 204 -2.26 1.68 -9.05
N THR A 205 -2.63 2.47 -10.05
CA THR A 205 -3.90 3.17 -10.10
C THR A 205 -4.65 2.75 -11.35
N PHE A 206 -5.96 2.72 -11.27
CA PHE A 206 -6.83 2.25 -12.34
C PHE A 206 -7.54 3.42 -13.02
N TYR A 207 -7.85 3.27 -14.29
CA TYR A 207 -8.58 4.26 -15.08
C TYR A 207 -9.56 3.58 -16.04
N SER A 208 -10.58 4.33 -16.45
CA SER A 208 -11.58 3.83 -17.39
C SER A 208 -10.99 3.62 -18.78
N THR A 209 -11.27 2.48 -19.40
CA THR A 209 -10.90 2.15 -20.77
C THR A 209 -12.05 2.38 -21.78
N LYS A 210 -13.12 3.07 -21.38
CA LYS A 210 -14.24 3.40 -22.28
C LYS A 210 -13.75 4.16 -23.53
N THR A 211 -14.27 3.78 -24.68
CA THR A 211 -13.85 4.28 -26.01
C THR A 211 -14.52 5.60 -26.44
N THR A 212 -14.80 6.49 -25.51
CA THR A 212 -15.21 7.88 -25.86
C THR A 212 -14.00 8.67 -26.31
N GLU A 213 -14.17 9.61 -27.24
CA GLU A 213 -13.08 10.43 -27.79
C GLU A 213 -12.23 11.10 -26.70
N LEU A 214 -12.86 11.72 -25.71
CA LEU A 214 -12.15 12.37 -24.60
C LEU A 214 -11.39 11.37 -23.71
N ASN A 215 -11.92 10.16 -23.53
CA ASN A 215 -11.23 9.15 -22.74
C ASN A 215 -10.08 8.48 -23.51
N ILE A 216 -10.22 8.31 -24.83
CA ILE A 216 -9.11 7.91 -25.71
C ILE A 216 -7.96 8.92 -25.59
N GLY A 217 -8.26 10.22 -25.67
CA GLY A 217 -7.27 11.28 -25.46
C GLY A 217 -6.62 11.21 -24.08
N ARG A 218 -7.40 10.92 -23.04
CA ARG A 218 -6.88 10.72 -21.68
C ARG A 218 -5.93 9.52 -21.60
N MET A 219 -6.31 8.37 -22.14
CA MET A 219 -5.46 7.17 -22.14
C MET A 219 -4.13 7.42 -22.85
N GLU A 220 -4.18 8.10 -24.00
CA GLU A 220 -2.95 8.48 -24.72
C GLU A 220 -2.08 9.45 -23.89
N ASN A 221 -2.68 10.41 -23.20
CA ASN A 221 -1.94 11.32 -22.32
C ASN A 221 -1.26 10.61 -21.14
N LEU A 222 -1.91 9.58 -20.58
CA LEU A 222 -1.28 8.72 -19.55
C LEU A 222 -0.04 8.03 -20.12
N ARG A 223 -0.17 7.42 -21.31
CA ARG A 223 0.95 6.74 -21.99
C ARG A 223 2.10 7.71 -22.27
N VAL A 224 1.81 8.85 -22.89
CA VAL A 224 2.79 9.89 -23.21
C VAL A 224 3.47 10.44 -21.95
N GLY A 225 2.72 10.67 -20.89
CA GLY A 225 3.26 11.12 -19.60
C GLY A 225 4.22 10.09 -19.00
N CYS A 226 3.87 8.81 -19.03
CA CYS A 226 4.74 7.72 -18.59
C CYS A 226 6.03 7.65 -19.43
N ASP A 227 5.94 7.76 -20.76
CA ASP A 227 7.10 7.71 -21.65
C ASP A 227 8.12 8.82 -21.35
N TYR A 228 7.65 10.03 -21.00
CA TYR A 228 8.54 11.14 -20.67
C TYR A 228 9.27 10.97 -19.35
N ILE A 229 8.66 10.31 -18.36
CA ILE A 229 9.29 10.10 -17.05
C ILE A 229 10.09 8.78 -16.97
N ALA A 230 9.90 7.86 -17.91
CA ALA A 230 10.54 6.55 -17.96
C ALA A 230 12.00 6.66 -18.44
N LYS A 231 12.86 7.20 -17.61
CA LYS A 231 14.31 7.35 -17.87
C LYS A 231 15.14 7.05 -16.62
N ALA A 232 16.44 6.87 -16.82
CA ALA A 232 17.37 6.77 -15.71
C ALA A 232 17.62 8.15 -15.10
N TYR A 233 17.71 8.20 -13.78
CA TYR A 233 18.08 9.37 -12.99
C TYR A 233 19.35 9.06 -12.21
N GLN A 234 20.17 10.07 -11.97
CA GLN A 234 21.42 9.92 -11.23
C GLN A 234 21.20 10.23 -9.74
N PRO A 235 21.98 9.64 -8.83
CA PRO A 235 21.96 10.02 -7.43
C PRO A 235 22.15 11.53 -7.25
N GLY A 236 21.28 12.17 -6.47
CA GLY A 236 21.29 13.62 -6.26
C GLY A 236 20.62 14.46 -7.37
N GLU A 237 20.11 13.83 -8.43
CA GLU A 237 19.35 14.52 -9.48
C GLU A 237 17.96 14.92 -8.96
N GLU A 238 17.60 16.19 -9.14
CA GLU A 238 16.25 16.68 -8.85
C GLU A 238 15.31 16.31 -10.01
N PHE A 239 14.18 15.69 -9.68
CA PHE A 239 13.11 15.37 -10.60
C PHE A 239 11.90 16.29 -10.40
N ASP A 240 11.54 17.05 -11.44
CA ASP A 240 10.30 17.82 -11.51
C ASP A 240 9.38 17.21 -12.56
N PHE A 241 8.23 16.69 -12.11
CA PHE A 241 7.26 16.05 -13.00
C PHE A 241 6.78 16.98 -14.11
N ASN A 242 6.44 18.23 -13.79
CA ASN A 242 5.90 19.16 -14.77
C ASN A 242 6.94 19.63 -15.78
N LYS A 243 8.20 19.79 -15.36
CA LYS A 243 9.30 20.09 -16.29
C LYS A 243 9.60 18.91 -17.21
N THR A 244 9.49 17.68 -16.70
CA THR A 244 9.82 16.44 -17.45
C THR A 244 8.69 16.05 -18.40
N ALA A 245 7.47 15.91 -17.92
CA ALA A 245 6.31 15.51 -18.71
C ALA A 245 5.74 16.65 -19.56
N GLY A 246 5.79 17.91 -19.07
CA GLY A 246 5.34 19.11 -19.79
C GLY A 246 6.36 19.62 -20.83
N PRO A 247 6.01 20.67 -21.60
CA PRO A 247 4.70 21.29 -21.67
C PRO A 247 3.65 20.40 -22.35
N TYR A 248 2.43 20.42 -21.82
CA TYR A 248 1.33 19.60 -22.33
C TYR A 248 0.74 20.19 -23.59
N ARG A 249 1.19 19.72 -24.75
CA ARG A 249 0.80 20.25 -26.08
C ARG A 249 0.85 19.16 -27.15
N ARG A 250 0.10 19.37 -28.24
CA ARG A 250 0.00 18.44 -29.36
C ARG A 250 1.37 18.03 -29.95
N SER A 251 2.31 19.00 -30.07
CA SER A 251 3.65 18.73 -30.62
C SER A 251 4.50 17.78 -29.77
N ARG A 252 4.08 17.45 -28.54
CA ARG A 252 4.68 16.45 -27.66
C ARG A 252 3.87 15.16 -27.57
N GLY A 253 2.87 14.98 -28.43
CA GLY A 253 2.05 13.79 -28.47
C GLY A 253 0.80 13.83 -27.58
N TYR A 254 0.60 14.89 -26.79
CA TYR A 254 -0.60 14.99 -25.96
C TYR A 254 -1.86 15.25 -26.80
N MET A 255 -2.97 14.68 -26.37
CA MET A 255 -4.29 14.79 -26.99
C MET A 255 -5.24 15.64 -26.14
N PRO A 256 -6.28 16.21 -26.78
CA PRO A 256 -7.37 16.87 -26.06
C PRO A 256 -8.08 15.88 -25.14
N SER A 257 -8.32 16.30 -23.90
CA SER A 257 -9.06 15.54 -22.90
C SER A 257 -9.49 16.47 -21.77
N PRO A 258 -10.36 16.05 -20.85
CA PRO A 258 -10.76 16.89 -19.73
C PRO A 258 -9.56 17.27 -18.84
N VAL A 259 -9.34 18.57 -18.65
CA VAL A 259 -8.37 19.14 -17.70
C VAL A 259 -9.13 19.95 -16.66
N LEU A 260 -8.61 19.97 -15.43
CA LEU A 260 -9.18 20.72 -14.32
C LEU A 260 -8.54 22.13 -14.30
N ILE A 261 -9.35 23.17 -14.43
CA ILE A 261 -8.91 24.57 -14.35
C ILE A 261 -9.91 25.31 -13.48
N ASP A 262 -9.44 26.01 -12.45
CA ASP A 262 -10.23 26.85 -11.53
C ASP A 262 -11.50 26.16 -10.98
N GLY A 263 -11.36 24.86 -10.63
CA GLY A 263 -12.47 24.07 -10.09
C GLY A 263 -13.48 23.57 -11.13
N GLY A 264 -13.30 23.91 -12.42
CA GLY A 264 -14.10 23.41 -13.54
C GLY A 264 -13.34 22.46 -14.45
N THR A 265 -14.06 21.78 -15.33
CA THR A 265 -13.49 20.87 -16.33
C THR A 265 -13.63 21.47 -17.72
N VAL A 266 -12.51 21.64 -18.42
CA VAL A 266 -12.46 22.15 -19.81
C VAL A 266 -11.68 21.17 -20.70
N ALA A 267 -11.87 21.24 -22.01
CA ALA A 267 -11.06 20.49 -22.95
C ALA A 267 -9.67 21.15 -23.08
N GLY A 268 -8.61 20.36 -22.83
CA GLY A 268 -7.23 20.83 -22.92
C GLY A 268 -6.27 19.68 -23.18
N TYR A 269 -5.01 19.98 -23.45
CA TYR A 269 -3.98 18.96 -23.66
C TYR A 269 -3.41 18.46 -22.33
N GLY A 270 -3.10 17.16 -22.24
CA GLY A 270 -2.47 16.54 -21.05
C GLY A 270 -3.45 16.19 -19.94
N GLY A 271 -4.77 16.25 -20.17
CA GLY A 271 -5.74 15.79 -19.17
C GLY A 271 -5.51 14.32 -18.83
N GLY A 272 -5.49 14.01 -17.54
CA GLY A 272 -5.16 12.68 -17.01
C GLY A 272 -3.74 12.54 -16.44
N THR A 273 -2.77 13.39 -16.85
CA THR A 273 -1.37 13.27 -16.38
C THR A 273 -1.20 13.41 -14.85
N CYS A 274 -2.15 14.07 -14.16
CA CYS A 274 -2.20 14.07 -12.69
C CYS A 274 -2.25 12.64 -12.11
N GLN A 275 -2.88 11.68 -12.82
CA GLN A 275 -2.89 10.29 -12.39
C GLN A 275 -1.50 9.67 -12.48
N VAL A 276 -0.72 9.98 -13.52
CA VAL A 276 0.68 9.52 -13.65
C VAL A 276 1.50 10.07 -12.49
N SER A 277 1.39 11.38 -12.21
CA SER A 277 2.07 12.02 -11.08
C SER A 277 1.67 11.39 -9.74
N THR A 278 0.38 11.17 -9.49
CA THR A 278 -0.11 10.55 -8.26
C THR A 278 0.40 9.11 -8.11
N THR A 279 0.40 8.32 -9.19
CA THR A 279 0.91 6.95 -9.16
C THR A 279 2.39 6.92 -8.83
N LEU A 280 3.18 7.77 -9.51
CA LEU A 280 4.61 7.91 -9.23
C LEU A 280 4.86 8.36 -7.78
N TYR A 281 4.15 9.39 -7.31
CA TYR A 281 4.27 9.90 -5.96
C TYR A 281 4.03 8.81 -4.90
N ASN A 282 2.97 8.02 -5.05
CA ASN A 282 2.68 6.91 -4.12
C ASN A 282 3.72 5.78 -4.20
N ALA A 283 4.34 5.55 -5.35
CA ALA A 283 5.47 4.63 -5.43
C ALA A 283 6.69 5.18 -4.69
N LEU A 284 7.02 6.47 -4.89
CA LEU A 284 8.16 7.12 -4.27
C LEU A 284 8.04 7.25 -2.75
N LEU A 285 6.84 7.44 -2.21
CA LEU A 285 6.59 7.44 -0.76
C LEU A 285 6.98 6.12 -0.07
N GLN A 286 7.10 5.03 -0.83
CA GLN A 286 7.55 3.73 -0.31
C GLN A 286 9.08 3.63 -0.16
N LEU A 287 9.83 4.68 -0.56
CA LEU A 287 11.29 4.73 -0.60
C LEU A 287 11.84 5.87 0.28
N PRO A 288 11.58 5.87 1.59
CA PRO A 288 11.97 6.99 2.45
C PRO A 288 13.49 7.21 2.52
N ASP A 289 14.30 6.16 2.39
CA ASP A 289 15.76 6.24 2.45
C ASP A 289 16.44 6.54 1.11
N GLY A 290 15.74 6.50 0.01
CA GLY A 290 16.34 6.71 -1.32
C GLY A 290 15.92 8.00 -2.00
N ILE A 291 14.81 8.60 -1.56
CA ILE A 291 14.16 9.70 -2.27
C ILE A 291 13.63 10.74 -1.26
N THR A 292 14.07 11.98 -1.43
CA THR A 292 13.49 13.12 -0.70
C THR A 292 12.39 13.74 -1.56
N ILE A 293 11.19 13.84 -1.03
CA ILE A 293 10.07 14.53 -1.68
C ILE A 293 10.07 15.98 -1.19
N LEU A 294 10.18 16.93 -2.14
CA LEU A 294 10.26 18.37 -1.91
C LEU A 294 8.90 19.05 -2.07
#